data_1b7ee6e14835ff9231a5c41d7b709895
#
_entry.id   1b7ee6e14835ff9231a5c41d7b709895
#
_cell.length_a   1.000
_cell.length_b   1.000
_cell.length_c   1.000
_cell.angle_alpha   90.00
_cell.angle_beta   90.00
_cell.angle_gamma   90.00
#
_symmetry.space_group_name_H-M   'P 1'
#
loop_
_entity.id
_entity.type
_entity.pdbx_description
1 polymer ?
#
loop_
_entity_poly.entity_id
_entity_poly.type
_entity_poly.pdbx_seq_one_letter_code
_entity_poly.pdbx_strand_id
1 'polypeptide(L)'
;MLTFKVRDQERQGWLGLALIPGGMMFCLPAFFIGGMLSEGLSLGGVALCLAAGFLILFIYGALMGIQSCDTGLPSAVISAEGMGVLGARFVAALLLGVTSVGWFGVQAAACGASFSVMMAGILGISLPAWACTIFWGLVMTFTAMLGFRALSFLSYIMVPVLILTLVYTLYMVISSKDGGLAALLAYRPVSPMPLGAGISVAVGAWAMGACTTGDWCRYAKNRRGLILSLFLGVPVKGTVVFFAGALFRIAAGNADMTALLAYAGLPSMALITLILSAWTTNMMNAYSGSLAVSVLLGIGERRFKRTAVITGLTGTLLGAAGILSLLSGFLSLLSSLVPPIAGVVIGAWLARILRRRRAPKTGAAGFGISIGTGGFTLRPGFHLPGLIAYGLGALTAWRTGGALPFLIPPVNGIIVAIAVYMVLEKLFRRNREKSHE
;
A
#
# COMPACT_ATOMS: atom_id res chain seq x y z
N MET A 1 -22.61 -0.79 5.01
CA MET A 1 -21.25 -0.93 5.57
C MET A 1 -21.02 -2.21 6.35
N LEU A 2 -21.96 -2.72 7.11
CA LEU A 2 -21.80 -3.96 7.90
C LEU A 2 -21.71 -5.25 7.07
N THR A 3 -22.15 -5.22 5.81
CA THR A 3 -22.08 -6.34 4.87
C THR A 3 -20.64 -6.76 4.52
N PHE A 4 -19.65 -5.93 4.88
CA PHE A 4 -18.22 -6.20 4.64
C PHE A 4 -17.52 -6.91 5.80
N LYS A 5 -18.24 -7.27 6.87
CA LYS A 5 -17.66 -7.92 8.04
C LYS A 5 -17.27 -9.37 7.74
N VAL A 6 -16.00 -9.71 7.97
CA VAL A 6 -15.46 -11.08 7.83
C VAL A 6 -15.99 -11.96 8.95
N ARG A 7 -16.41 -13.19 8.61
CA ARG A 7 -16.85 -14.21 9.55
C ARG A 7 -15.64 -14.89 10.21
N ASP A 8 -15.79 -15.33 11.46
CA ASP A 8 -14.67 -15.95 12.21
C ASP A 8 -14.11 -17.22 11.52
N GLN A 9 -14.95 -17.96 10.80
CA GLN A 9 -14.55 -19.13 10.00
C GLN A 9 -13.65 -18.80 8.79
N GLU A 10 -13.66 -17.55 8.33
CA GLU A 10 -12.85 -17.07 7.20
C GLU A 10 -11.49 -16.54 7.63
N ARG A 11 -11.22 -16.50 8.94
CA ARG A 11 -9.97 -15.98 9.50
C ARG A 11 -8.80 -16.95 9.28
N GLN A 12 -7.63 -16.39 8.98
CA GLN A 12 -6.42 -17.12 8.61
C GLN A 12 -5.31 -16.96 9.65
N GLY A 13 -4.37 -17.91 9.63
CA GLY A 13 -3.14 -17.85 10.41
C GLY A 13 -2.15 -16.81 9.84
N TRP A 14 -1.11 -16.51 10.62
CA TRP A 14 -0.13 -15.48 10.29
C TRP A 14 0.65 -15.75 9.00
N LEU A 15 0.98 -17.01 8.69
CA LEU A 15 1.79 -17.36 7.52
C LEU A 15 1.07 -17.01 6.21
N GLY A 16 -0.21 -17.43 6.07
CA GLY A 16 -1.01 -17.09 4.88
C GLY A 16 -1.17 -15.59 4.70
N LEU A 17 -1.36 -14.87 5.81
CA LEU A 17 -1.46 -13.42 5.78
C LEU A 17 -0.12 -12.72 5.45
N ALA A 18 1.04 -13.27 5.86
CA ALA A 18 2.35 -12.71 5.55
C ALA A 18 2.71 -12.80 4.06
N LEU A 19 2.19 -13.81 3.37
CA LEU A 19 2.43 -14.00 1.94
C LEU A 19 1.72 -12.94 1.08
N ILE A 20 0.58 -12.39 1.53
CA ILE A 20 -0.18 -11.38 0.79
C ILE A 20 0.64 -10.09 0.59
N PRO A 21 1.05 -9.34 1.66
CA PRO A 21 1.91 -8.18 1.47
C PRO A 21 3.28 -8.57 0.91
N GLY A 22 3.75 -9.79 1.19
CA GLY A 22 4.98 -10.32 0.59
C GLY A 22 4.91 -10.42 -0.94
N GLY A 23 3.77 -10.82 -1.50
CA GLY A 23 3.54 -10.81 -2.95
C GLY A 23 3.44 -9.40 -3.51
N MET A 24 2.75 -8.49 -2.80
CA MET A 24 2.62 -7.09 -3.21
C MET A 24 3.95 -6.35 -3.30
N MET A 25 4.91 -6.65 -2.42
CA MET A 25 6.23 -6.03 -2.43
C MET A 25 7.10 -6.51 -3.60
N PHE A 26 6.79 -7.69 -4.14
CA PHE A 26 7.53 -8.29 -5.24
C PHE A 26 6.96 -7.82 -6.57
N CYS A 27 7.33 -6.62 -7.00
CA CYS A 27 6.81 -6.04 -8.23
C CYS A 27 7.84 -5.18 -8.95
N LEU A 28 7.72 -5.03 -10.27
CA LEU A 28 8.65 -4.24 -11.07
C LEU A 28 8.80 -2.80 -10.56
N PRO A 29 7.74 -2.05 -10.24
CA PRO A 29 7.88 -0.72 -9.67
C PRO A 29 8.70 -0.67 -8.38
N ALA A 30 8.69 -1.72 -7.55
CA ALA A 30 9.51 -1.77 -6.35
C ALA A 30 11.00 -1.78 -6.67
N PHE A 31 11.41 -2.55 -7.68
CA PHE A 31 12.80 -2.53 -8.17
C PHE A 31 13.16 -1.18 -8.79
N PHE A 32 12.27 -0.59 -9.61
CA PHE A 32 12.50 0.74 -10.21
C PHE A 32 12.67 1.82 -9.14
N ILE A 33 11.84 1.84 -8.11
CA ILE A 33 11.96 2.79 -7.01
C ILE A 33 13.27 2.59 -6.23
N GLY A 34 13.66 1.34 -5.98
CA GLY A 34 14.96 1.01 -5.40
C GLY A 34 16.12 1.55 -6.26
N GLY A 35 16.03 1.36 -7.59
CA GLY A 35 16.97 1.92 -8.55
C GLY A 35 17.02 3.45 -8.52
N MET A 36 15.88 4.14 -8.49
CA MET A 36 15.79 5.60 -8.34
C MET A 36 16.48 6.10 -7.06
N LEU A 37 16.31 5.40 -5.94
CA LEU A 37 16.98 5.77 -4.69
C LEU A 37 18.51 5.69 -4.82
N SER A 38 19.04 4.73 -5.56
CA SER A 38 20.48 4.59 -5.77
C SER A 38 21.08 5.68 -6.67
N GLU A 39 20.28 6.39 -7.45
CA GLU A 39 20.77 7.54 -8.23
C GLU A 39 21.21 8.71 -7.35
N GLY A 40 20.60 8.84 -6.15
CA GLY A 40 20.93 9.91 -5.20
C GLY A 40 21.53 9.45 -3.87
N LEU A 41 21.62 8.13 -3.62
CA LEU A 41 22.09 7.58 -2.34
C LEU A 41 23.11 6.46 -2.54
N SER A 42 24.10 6.37 -1.64
CA SER A 42 24.92 5.17 -1.50
C SER A 42 24.08 3.98 -1.05
N LEU A 43 24.59 2.75 -1.20
CA LEU A 43 23.87 1.55 -0.75
C LEU A 43 23.51 1.60 0.74
N GLY A 44 24.40 2.11 1.59
CA GLY A 44 24.10 2.32 3.01
C GLY A 44 22.98 3.34 3.23
N GLY A 45 22.97 4.42 2.45
CA GLY A 45 21.89 5.41 2.44
C GLY A 45 20.55 4.83 1.98
N VAL A 46 20.55 4.03 0.92
CA VAL A 46 19.36 3.31 0.45
C VAL A 46 18.83 2.36 1.52
N ALA A 47 19.70 1.54 2.13
CA ALA A 47 19.32 0.62 3.19
C ALA A 47 18.67 1.35 4.38
N LEU A 48 19.27 2.46 4.83
CA LEU A 48 18.74 3.28 5.91
C LEU A 48 17.38 3.91 5.55
N CYS A 49 17.25 4.47 4.35
CA CYS A 49 15.98 5.04 3.87
C CYS A 49 14.87 4.01 3.80
N LEU A 50 15.16 2.82 3.27
CA LEU A 50 14.19 1.74 3.18
C LEU A 50 13.80 1.21 4.56
N ALA A 51 14.78 0.95 5.44
CA ALA A 51 14.51 0.48 6.79
C ALA A 51 13.64 1.48 7.56
N ALA A 52 13.98 2.77 7.53
CA ALA A 52 13.21 3.81 8.20
C ALA A 52 11.81 3.99 7.57
N GLY A 53 11.73 4.06 6.24
CA GLY A 53 10.46 4.24 5.53
C GLY A 53 9.50 3.07 5.76
N PHE A 54 9.98 1.82 5.63
CA PHE A 54 9.15 0.64 5.87
C PHE A 54 8.81 0.44 7.35
N LEU A 55 9.64 0.90 8.29
CA LEU A 55 9.28 0.92 9.72
C LEU A 55 8.12 1.90 9.98
N ILE A 56 8.14 3.07 9.38
CA ILE A 56 7.03 4.04 9.46
C ILE A 56 5.75 3.43 8.89
N LEU A 57 5.83 2.83 7.71
CA LEU A 57 4.71 2.14 7.06
C LEU A 57 4.16 0.99 7.92
N PHE A 58 5.04 0.22 8.56
CA PHE A 58 4.67 -0.85 9.47
C PHE A 58 3.92 -0.31 10.70
N ILE A 59 4.42 0.76 11.32
CA ILE A 59 3.81 1.31 12.55
C ILE A 59 2.37 1.74 12.29
N TYR A 60 2.12 2.62 11.33
CA TYR A 60 0.76 3.08 11.10
C TYR A 60 -0.12 2.03 10.42
N GLY A 61 0.46 1.19 9.55
CA GLY A 61 -0.23 0.04 8.97
C GLY A 61 -0.67 -0.98 10.01
N ALA A 62 0.14 -1.26 11.04
CA ALA A 62 -0.23 -2.12 12.16
C ALA A 62 -1.39 -1.53 12.97
N LEU A 63 -1.34 -0.22 13.24
CA LEU A 63 -2.42 0.47 13.95
C LEU A 63 -3.75 0.46 13.15
N MET A 64 -3.69 0.57 11.84
CA MET A 64 -4.85 0.37 10.96
C MET A 64 -5.33 -1.08 10.97
N GLY A 65 -4.41 -2.02 10.79
CA GLY A 65 -4.71 -3.45 10.74
C GLY A 65 -5.31 -4.00 12.03
N ILE A 66 -4.84 -3.57 13.21
CA ILE A 66 -5.39 -3.96 14.52
C ILE A 66 -6.88 -3.62 14.59
N GLN A 67 -7.29 -2.43 14.16
CA GLN A 67 -8.68 -2.02 14.18
C GLN A 67 -9.53 -2.89 13.27
N SER A 68 -9.02 -3.25 12.09
CA SER A 68 -9.72 -4.15 11.17
C SER A 68 -9.73 -5.61 11.65
N CYS A 69 -8.68 -6.08 12.30
CA CYS A 69 -8.66 -7.39 12.94
C CYS A 69 -9.74 -7.51 14.04
N ASP A 70 -9.87 -6.47 14.87
CA ASP A 70 -10.85 -6.44 15.96
C ASP A 70 -12.31 -6.36 15.47
N THR A 71 -12.54 -5.63 14.38
CA THR A 71 -13.90 -5.36 13.87
C THR A 71 -14.32 -6.30 12.74
N GLY A 72 -13.38 -6.89 12.02
CA GLY A 72 -13.62 -7.64 10.79
C GLY A 72 -13.95 -6.76 9.58
N LEU A 73 -13.74 -5.42 9.68
CA LEU A 73 -14.13 -4.44 8.67
C LEU A 73 -12.93 -3.96 7.84
N PRO A 74 -13.12 -3.61 6.54
CA PRO A 74 -12.06 -3.09 5.69
C PRO A 74 -11.70 -1.64 6.02
N SER A 75 -10.53 -1.19 5.54
CA SER A 75 -9.93 0.10 5.82
C SER A 75 -10.85 1.29 5.55
N ALA A 76 -11.53 1.29 4.39
CA ALA A 76 -12.48 2.34 4.05
C ALA A 76 -13.67 2.43 5.04
N VAL A 77 -14.11 1.29 5.60
CA VAL A 77 -15.23 1.27 6.55
C VAL A 77 -14.79 1.70 7.96
N ILE A 78 -13.59 1.29 8.42
CA ILE A 78 -13.10 1.73 9.74
C ILE A 78 -12.87 3.24 9.81
N SER A 79 -12.65 3.92 8.68
CA SER A 79 -12.51 5.38 8.64
C SER A 79 -13.80 6.11 9.05
N ALA A 80 -14.95 5.43 9.02
CA ALA A 80 -16.23 6.01 9.42
C ALA A 80 -16.32 6.38 10.91
N GLU A 81 -15.50 5.80 11.76
CA GLU A 81 -15.41 6.22 13.17
C GLU A 81 -14.84 7.63 13.30
N GLY A 82 -13.82 7.97 12.49
CA GLY A 82 -13.17 9.26 12.50
C GLY A 82 -13.80 10.31 11.61
N MET A 83 -14.27 9.94 10.42
CA MET A 83 -14.77 10.86 9.40
C MET A 83 -16.31 10.87 9.25
N GLY A 84 -17.01 9.95 9.92
CA GLY A 84 -18.42 9.68 9.67
C GLY A 84 -18.65 8.81 8.43
N VAL A 85 -19.86 8.26 8.30
CA VAL A 85 -20.20 7.36 7.17
C VAL A 85 -20.07 8.04 5.81
N LEU A 86 -20.46 9.31 5.69
CA LEU A 86 -20.31 10.06 4.44
C LEU A 86 -18.86 10.46 4.19
N GLY A 87 -18.10 10.82 5.23
CA GLY A 87 -16.66 11.08 5.11
C GLY A 87 -15.87 9.83 4.69
N ALA A 88 -16.23 8.67 5.25
CA ALA A 88 -15.66 7.39 4.82
C ALA A 88 -15.94 7.08 3.34
N ARG A 89 -17.14 7.42 2.85
CA ARG A 89 -17.49 7.22 1.43
C ARG A 89 -16.79 8.20 0.51
N PHE A 90 -16.94 9.49 0.74
CA PHE A 90 -16.58 10.53 -0.23
C PHE A 90 -15.15 11.07 -0.06
N VAL A 91 -14.48 10.76 1.06
CA VAL A 91 -13.06 11.13 1.26
C VAL A 91 -12.19 9.88 1.29
N ALA A 92 -12.31 9.03 2.32
CA ALA A 92 -11.42 7.89 2.48
C ALA A 92 -11.56 6.86 1.35
N ALA A 93 -12.78 6.43 1.03
CA ALA A 93 -13.00 5.43 -0.02
C ALA A 93 -12.69 5.97 -1.42
N LEU A 94 -12.97 7.26 -1.70
CA LEU A 94 -12.61 7.87 -2.97
C LEU A 94 -11.08 7.87 -3.15
N LEU A 95 -10.33 8.34 -2.16
CA LEU A 95 -8.87 8.41 -2.23
C LEU A 95 -8.24 7.02 -2.31
N LEU A 96 -8.66 6.08 -1.46
CA LEU A 96 -8.15 4.70 -1.50
C LEU A 96 -8.53 4.00 -2.81
N GLY A 97 -9.70 4.28 -3.36
CA GLY A 97 -10.14 3.76 -4.66
C GLY A 97 -9.29 4.29 -5.81
N VAL A 98 -9.14 5.61 -5.91
CA VAL A 98 -8.33 6.27 -6.95
C VAL A 98 -6.88 5.82 -6.90
N THR A 99 -6.29 5.74 -5.71
CA THR A 99 -4.91 5.28 -5.54
C THR A 99 -4.72 3.81 -5.92
N SER A 100 -5.71 2.95 -5.59
CA SER A 100 -5.69 1.54 -6.00
C SER A 100 -5.77 1.38 -7.51
N VAL A 101 -6.63 2.17 -8.17
CA VAL A 101 -6.76 2.20 -9.63
C VAL A 101 -5.46 2.69 -10.27
N GLY A 102 -4.85 3.74 -9.72
CA GLY A 102 -3.56 4.26 -10.18
C GLY A 102 -2.45 3.20 -10.09
N TRP A 103 -2.31 2.54 -8.95
CA TRP A 103 -1.34 1.45 -8.78
C TRP A 103 -1.61 0.25 -9.69
N PHE A 104 -2.88 -0.08 -9.93
CA PHE A 104 -3.23 -1.11 -10.90
C PHE A 104 -2.70 -0.74 -12.30
N GLY A 105 -2.90 0.52 -12.71
CA GLY A 105 -2.42 1.05 -13.98
C GLY A 105 -0.89 1.03 -14.09
N VAL A 106 -0.18 1.49 -13.06
CA VAL A 106 1.29 1.46 -13.00
C VAL A 106 1.82 0.03 -13.17
N GLN A 107 1.24 -0.94 -12.45
CA GLN A 107 1.65 -2.34 -12.54
C GLN A 107 1.34 -2.96 -13.90
N ALA A 108 0.14 -2.70 -14.45
CA ALA A 108 -0.23 -3.20 -15.79
C ALA A 108 0.70 -2.62 -16.86
N ALA A 109 1.04 -1.32 -16.77
CA ALA A 109 1.93 -0.66 -17.69
C ALA A 109 3.37 -1.20 -17.59
N ALA A 110 3.89 -1.38 -16.37
CA ALA A 110 5.21 -1.97 -16.16
C ALA A 110 5.28 -3.39 -16.72
N CYS A 111 4.27 -4.22 -16.45
CA CYS A 111 4.17 -5.57 -17.00
C CYS A 111 4.11 -5.56 -18.54
N GLY A 112 3.28 -4.71 -19.13
CA GLY A 112 3.11 -4.59 -20.58
C GLY A 112 4.38 -4.13 -21.28
N ALA A 113 5.08 -3.14 -20.71
CA ALA A 113 6.34 -2.63 -21.26
C ALA A 113 7.44 -3.70 -21.23
N SER A 114 7.67 -4.35 -20.08
CA SER A 114 8.67 -5.43 -19.99
C SER A 114 8.31 -6.62 -20.86
N PHE A 115 7.02 -7.00 -20.92
CA PHE A 115 6.57 -8.09 -21.81
C PHE A 115 6.82 -7.77 -23.28
N SER A 116 6.55 -6.54 -23.72
CA SER A 116 6.82 -6.08 -25.10
C SER A 116 8.30 -6.22 -25.46
N VAL A 117 9.21 -5.75 -24.59
CA VAL A 117 10.65 -5.87 -24.77
C VAL A 117 11.11 -7.33 -24.83
N MET A 118 10.56 -8.18 -23.96
CA MET A 118 10.90 -9.60 -23.94
C MET A 118 10.42 -10.34 -25.20
N MET A 119 9.21 -10.04 -25.71
CA MET A 119 8.72 -10.65 -26.95
C MET A 119 9.57 -10.28 -28.14
N ALA A 120 10.03 -9.04 -28.24
CA ALA A 120 10.96 -8.61 -29.26
C ALA A 120 12.32 -9.34 -29.17
N GLY A 121 12.85 -9.50 -27.94
CA GLY A 121 14.16 -10.14 -27.72
C GLY A 121 14.14 -11.67 -27.88
N ILE A 122 13.05 -12.36 -27.49
CA ILE A 122 12.96 -13.83 -27.47
C ILE A 122 12.41 -14.37 -28.81
N LEU A 123 11.34 -13.75 -29.30
CA LEU A 123 10.59 -14.24 -30.48
C LEU A 123 10.77 -13.38 -31.73
N GLY A 124 11.47 -12.24 -31.62
CA GLY A 124 11.57 -11.28 -32.73
C GLY A 124 10.24 -10.56 -33.03
N ILE A 125 9.25 -10.64 -32.16
CA ILE A 125 7.91 -10.08 -32.37
C ILE A 125 7.82 -8.71 -31.70
N SER A 126 7.72 -7.65 -32.47
CA SER A 126 7.50 -6.29 -31.97
C SER A 126 6.05 -6.05 -31.66
N LEU A 127 5.69 -6.11 -30.37
CA LEU A 127 4.35 -5.79 -29.88
C LEU A 127 4.35 -4.38 -29.25
N PRO A 128 3.37 -3.51 -29.53
CA PRO A 128 3.29 -2.21 -28.88
C PRO A 128 3.00 -2.37 -27.38
N ALA A 129 3.74 -1.66 -26.53
CA ALA A 129 3.66 -1.77 -25.07
C ALA A 129 2.24 -1.50 -24.55
N TRP A 130 1.49 -0.55 -25.14
CA TRP A 130 0.11 -0.27 -24.75
C TRP A 130 -0.83 -1.47 -24.97
N ALA A 131 -0.64 -2.22 -26.06
CA ALA A 131 -1.45 -3.41 -26.35
C ALA A 131 -1.15 -4.54 -25.35
N CYS A 132 0.14 -4.75 -25.01
CA CYS A 132 0.54 -5.68 -23.96
C CYS A 132 -0.01 -5.27 -22.59
N THR A 133 -0.04 -3.97 -22.29
CA THR A 133 -0.65 -3.41 -21.07
C THR A 133 -2.14 -3.73 -20.99
N ILE A 134 -2.88 -3.53 -22.09
CA ILE A 134 -4.32 -3.87 -22.14
C ILE A 134 -4.53 -5.36 -21.95
N PHE A 135 -3.79 -6.19 -22.65
CA PHE A 135 -3.90 -7.65 -22.54
C PHE A 135 -3.69 -8.13 -21.10
N TRP A 136 -2.56 -7.79 -20.48
CA TRP A 136 -2.25 -8.21 -19.10
C TRP A 136 -3.17 -7.58 -18.08
N GLY A 137 -3.54 -6.31 -18.25
CA GLY A 137 -4.51 -5.63 -17.39
C GLY A 137 -5.89 -6.31 -17.39
N LEU A 138 -6.37 -6.77 -18.55
CA LEU A 138 -7.63 -7.52 -18.65
C LEU A 138 -7.53 -8.89 -17.99
N VAL A 139 -6.44 -9.63 -18.19
CA VAL A 139 -6.20 -10.94 -17.53
C VAL A 139 -6.20 -10.77 -16.01
N MET A 140 -5.50 -9.77 -15.49
CA MET A 140 -5.44 -9.47 -14.05
C MET A 140 -6.82 -9.02 -13.51
N THR A 141 -7.57 -8.24 -14.28
CA THR A 141 -8.94 -7.83 -13.92
C THR A 141 -9.87 -9.02 -13.79
N PHE A 142 -9.83 -9.94 -14.75
CA PHE A 142 -10.66 -11.13 -14.74
C PHE A 142 -10.39 -12.00 -13.51
N THR A 143 -9.12 -12.21 -13.17
CA THR A 143 -8.75 -13.01 -11.99
C THR A 143 -9.07 -12.31 -10.66
N ALA A 144 -9.00 -10.99 -10.61
CA ALA A 144 -9.38 -10.22 -9.42
C ALA A 144 -10.87 -10.39 -9.03
N MET A 145 -11.73 -10.69 -10.00
CA MET A 145 -13.15 -10.99 -9.74
C MET A 145 -13.37 -12.22 -8.85
N LEU A 146 -12.36 -13.09 -8.71
CA LEU A 146 -12.42 -14.29 -7.86
C LEU A 146 -12.23 -13.97 -6.36
N GLY A 147 -11.80 -12.76 -6.02
CA GLY A 147 -11.74 -12.23 -4.66
C GLY A 147 -10.59 -12.74 -3.80
N PHE A 148 -10.73 -12.59 -2.47
CA PHE A 148 -9.64 -12.79 -1.51
C PHE A 148 -9.07 -14.22 -1.47
N ARG A 149 -9.89 -15.26 -1.68
CA ARG A 149 -9.42 -16.65 -1.69
C ARG A 149 -8.43 -16.91 -2.81
N ALA A 150 -8.72 -16.39 -4.00
CA ALA A 150 -7.82 -16.52 -5.15
C ALA A 150 -6.51 -15.75 -4.93
N LEU A 151 -6.58 -14.54 -4.35
CA LEU A 151 -5.41 -13.76 -3.95
C LEU A 151 -4.51 -14.54 -2.98
N SER A 152 -5.09 -15.10 -1.92
CA SER A 152 -4.34 -15.88 -0.91
C SER A 152 -3.71 -17.12 -1.54
N PHE A 153 -4.46 -17.90 -2.32
CA PHE A 153 -3.95 -19.09 -3.00
C PHE A 153 -2.79 -18.77 -3.97
N LEU A 154 -2.96 -17.73 -4.77
CA LEU A 154 -1.93 -17.27 -5.70
C LEU A 154 -0.63 -16.89 -4.97
N SER A 155 -0.74 -16.17 -3.87
CA SER A 155 0.41 -15.75 -3.06
C SER A 155 1.18 -16.93 -2.47
N TYR A 156 0.51 -18.01 -2.07
CA TYR A 156 1.15 -19.22 -1.55
C TYR A 156 2.08 -19.90 -2.57
N ILE A 157 1.69 -19.88 -3.84
CA ILE A 157 2.46 -20.51 -4.92
C ILE A 157 3.55 -19.56 -5.43
N MET A 158 3.19 -18.30 -5.64
CA MET A 158 4.04 -17.37 -6.37
C MET A 158 5.17 -16.77 -5.53
N VAL A 159 4.91 -16.46 -4.26
CA VAL A 159 5.91 -15.80 -3.41
C VAL A 159 7.18 -16.63 -3.22
N PRO A 160 7.12 -17.95 -2.95
CA PRO A 160 8.33 -18.77 -2.88
C PRO A 160 9.15 -18.75 -4.19
N VAL A 161 8.48 -18.86 -5.35
CA VAL A 161 9.14 -18.81 -6.66
C VAL A 161 9.85 -17.47 -6.85
N LEU A 162 9.16 -16.36 -6.55
CA LEU A 162 9.73 -15.02 -6.66
C LEU A 162 10.94 -14.79 -5.73
N ILE A 163 10.90 -15.35 -4.51
CA ILE A 163 12.04 -15.28 -3.58
C ILE A 163 13.25 -16.03 -4.14
N LEU A 164 13.05 -17.25 -4.63
CA LEU A 164 14.12 -18.04 -5.23
C LEU A 164 14.72 -17.34 -6.44
N THR A 165 13.88 -16.78 -7.30
CA THR A 165 14.32 -16.02 -8.47
C THR A 165 15.11 -14.78 -8.07
N LEU A 166 14.69 -14.05 -7.03
CA LEU A 166 15.42 -12.89 -6.53
C LEU A 166 16.82 -13.28 -6.00
N VAL A 167 16.88 -14.31 -5.18
CA VAL A 167 18.16 -14.80 -4.61
C VAL A 167 19.12 -15.19 -5.74
N TYR A 168 18.62 -15.90 -6.73
CA TYR A 168 19.42 -16.28 -7.91
C TYR A 168 19.90 -15.05 -8.69
N THR A 169 19.01 -14.09 -8.97
CA THR A 169 19.37 -12.88 -9.72
C THR A 169 20.39 -12.03 -8.94
N LEU A 170 20.23 -11.90 -7.62
CA LEU A 170 21.20 -11.21 -6.77
C LEU A 170 22.58 -11.89 -6.83
N TYR A 171 22.62 -13.20 -6.70
CA TYR A 171 23.86 -13.97 -6.81
C TYR A 171 24.53 -13.72 -8.17
N MET A 172 23.79 -13.87 -9.25
CA MET A 172 24.29 -13.66 -10.62
C MET A 172 24.85 -12.23 -10.82
N VAL A 173 24.09 -11.22 -10.41
CA VAL A 173 24.48 -9.80 -10.60
C VAL A 173 25.70 -9.42 -9.76
N ILE A 174 25.75 -9.88 -8.51
CA ILE A 174 26.90 -9.60 -7.63
C ILE A 174 28.15 -10.32 -8.13
N SER A 175 28.02 -11.58 -8.58
CA SER A 175 29.14 -12.38 -9.06
C SER A 175 29.69 -11.89 -10.41
N SER A 176 28.87 -11.26 -11.26
CA SER A 176 29.29 -10.72 -12.56
C SER A 176 29.97 -9.34 -12.47
N LYS A 177 29.89 -8.67 -11.32
CA LYS A 177 30.47 -7.34 -11.13
C LYS A 177 31.94 -7.43 -10.75
N ASP A 178 32.81 -6.77 -11.47
CA ASP A 178 34.21 -6.61 -11.11
C ASP A 178 34.35 -6.00 -9.71
N GLY A 179 35.12 -6.68 -8.82
CA GLY A 179 35.20 -6.32 -7.41
C GLY A 179 34.00 -6.74 -6.56
N GLY A 180 32.99 -7.43 -7.13
CA GLY A 180 31.86 -8.04 -6.45
C GLY A 180 31.11 -7.10 -5.50
N LEU A 181 30.72 -7.59 -4.34
CA LEU A 181 30.00 -6.83 -3.33
C LEU A 181 30.79 -5.61 -2.80
N ALA A 182 32.13 -5.70 -2.72
CA ALA A 182 32.96 -4.60 -2.24
C ALA A 182 32.86 -3.37 -3.15
N ALA A 183 32.89 -3.56 -4.47
CA ALA A 183 32.71 -2.48 -5.45
C ALA A 183 31.33 -1.83 -5.34
N LEU A 184 30.28 -2.62 -5.11
CA LEU A 184 28.90 -2.13 -4.91
C LEU A 184 28.79 -1.30 -3.62
N LEU A 185 29.41 -1.72 -2.52
CA LEU A 185 29.42 -0.98 -1.25
C LEU A 185 30.23 0.33 -1.35
N ALA A 186 31.26 0.37 -2.22
CA ALA A 186 32.05 1.57 -2.48
C ALA A 186 31.32 2.60 -3.37
N TYR A 187 30.19 2.23 -3.98
CA TYR A 187 29.44 3.13 -4.85
C TYR A 187 29.07 4.46 -4.19
N ARG A 188 29.23 5.56 -4.91
CA ARG A 188 28.82 6.90 -4.51
C ARG A 188 27.99 7.54 -5.63
N PRO A 189 26.83 8.14 -5.31
CA PRO A 189 26.01 8.81 -6.31
C PRO A 189 26.68 10.10 -6.81
N VAL A 190 26.46 10.43 -8.09
CA VAL A 190 26.96 11.66 -8.71
C VAL A 190 26.21 12.88 -8.17
N SER A 191 24.91 12.77 -7.96
CA SER A 191 24.04 13.85 -7.47
C SER A 191 23.36 13.41 -6.18
N PRO A 192 23.97 13.64 -5.00
CA PRO A 192 23.42 13.19 -3.73
C PRO A 192 22.06 13.82 -3.39
N MET A 193 21.14 13.01 -2.87
CA MET A 193 19.86 13.49 -2.34
C MET A 193 19.85 13.45 -0.80
N PRO A 194 19.05 14.32 -0.13
CA PRO A 194 18.85 14.24 1.33
C PRO A 194 18.17 12.94 1.75
N LEU A 195 18.62 12.32 2.85
CA LEU A 195 18.01 11.09 3.40
C LEU A 195 16.50 11.22 3.62
N GLY A 196 16.03 12.38 4.08
CA GLY A 196 14.60 12.63 4.28
C GLY A 196 13.77 12.52 3.00
N ALA A 197 14.35 12.95 1.86
CA ALA A 197 13.70 12.76 0.55
C ALA A 197 13.62 11.27 0.18
N GLY A 198 14.68 10.51 0.37
CA GLY A 198 14.71 9.06 0.14
C GLY A 198 13.70 8.32 1.03
N ILE A 199 13.61 8.67 2.32
CA ILE A 199 12.61 8.10 3.24
C ILE A 199 11.19 8.43 2.77
N SER A 200 10.95 9.68 2.31
CA SER A 200 9.63 10.07 1.77
C SER A 200 9.24 9.26 0.54
N VAL A 201 10.18 8.99 -0.36
CA VAL A 201 9.97 8.12 -1.53
C VAL A 201 9.61 6.70 -1.07
N ALA A 202 10.36 6.13 -0.11
CA ALA A 202 10.09 4.80 0.42
C ALA A 202 8.70 4.70 1.09
N VAL A 203 8.29 5.74 1.85
CA VAL A 203 6.95 5.80 2.44
C VAL A 203 5.88 5.95 1.35
N GLY A 204 6.09 6.87 0.38
CA GLY A 204 5.17 7.09 -0.75
C GLY A 204 4.92 5.82 -1.57
N ALA A 205 5.96 5.01 -1.76
CA ALA A 205 5.91 3.77 -2.52
C ALA A 205 4.86 2.76 -2.01
N TRP A 206 4.57 2.76 -0.71
CA TRP A 206 3.58 1.83 -0.14
C TRP A 206 2.58 2.49 0.82
N ALA A 207 2.47 3.82 0.80
CA ALA A 207 1.56 4.58 1.67
C ALA A 207 0.10 4.10 1.57
N MET A 208 -0.37 3.83 0.36
CA MET A 208 -1.69 3.25 0.10
C MET A 208 -1.80 1.85 0.72
N GLY A 209 -0.82 0.97 0.51
CA GLY A 209 -0.80 -0.38 1.08
C GLY A 209 -0.90 -0.38 2.60
N ALA A 210 -0.21 0.53 3.28
CA ALA A 210 -0.30 0.69 4.73
C ALA A 210 -1.67 1.21 5.19
N CYS A 211 -2.29 2.13 4.45
CA CYS A 211 -3.66 2.60 4.73
C CYS A 211 -4.72 1.52 4.45
N THR A 212 -4.49 0.65 3.46
CA THR A 212 -5.40 -0.46 3.11
C THR A 212 -5.05 -1.77 3.82
N THR A 213 -4.11 -1.76 4.76
CA THR A 213 -3.73 -2.94 5.56
C THR A 213 -4.95 -3.63 6.18
N GLY A 214 -5.96 -2.88 6.59
CA GLY A 214 -7.19 -3.42 7.13
C GLY A 214 -7.95 -4.34 6.18
N ASP A 215 -7.80 -4.19 4.87
CA ASP A 215 -8.56 -4.97 3.88
C ASP A 215 -8.20 -6.46 3.90
N TRP A 216 -6.97 -6.80 4.25
CA TRP A 216 -6.52 -8.18 4.41
C TRP A 216 -6.29 -8.56 5.87
N CYS A 217 -5.89 -7.64 6.75
CA CYS A 217 -5.71 -7.87 8.18
C CYS A 217 -7.03 -8.22 8.90
N ARG A 218 -8.19 -7.84 8.34
CA ARG A 218 -9.51 -8.25 8.86
C ARG A 218 -9.72 -9.76 8.88
N TYR A 219 -8.92 -10.51 8.09
CA TYR A 219 -8.90 -11.97 8.09
C TYR A 219 -7.93 -12.56 9.12
N ALA A 220 -7.22 -11.76 9.92
CA ALA A 220 -6.32 -12.26 10.94
C ALA A 220 -7.08 -12.91 12.11
N LYS A 221 -6.60 -14.08 12.57
CA LYS A 221 -7.14 -14.75 13.76
C LYS A 221 -6.91 -13.96 15.05
N ASN A 222 -5.79 -13.26 15.14
CA ASN A 222 -5.42 -12.48 16.32
C ASN A 222 -4.41 -11.37 15.97
N ARG A 223 -4.26 -10.40 16.88
CA ARG A 223 -3.37 -9.24 16.71
C ARG A 223 -1.89 -9.63 16.61
N ARG A 224 -1.43 -10.66 17.34
CA ARG A 224 -0.02 -11.11 17.30
C ARG A 224 0.34 -11.64 15.92
N GLY A 225 -0.52 -12.51 15.37
CA GLY A 225 -0.36 -13.04 14.02
C GLY A 225 -0.39 -11.95 12.96
N LEU A 226 -1.26 -10.95 13.11
CA LEU A 226 -1.30 -9.78 12.25
C LEU A 226 0.02 -9.00 12.28
N ILE A 227 0.53 -8.66 13.47
CA ILE A 227 1.78 -7.89 13.62
C ILE A 227 2.94 -8.66 12.99
N LEU A 228 3.05 -9.95 13.24
CA LEU A 228 4.08 -10.80 12.65
C LEU A 228 3.97 -10.86 11.12
N SER A 229 2.75 -11.04 10.60
CA SER A 229 2.49 -11.07 9.15
C SER A 229 2.89 -9.77 8.47
N LEU A 230 2.50 -8.65 9.07
CA LEU A 230 2.81 -7.33 8.54
C LEU A 230 4.32 -7.04 8.61
N PHE A 231 4.98 -7.40 9.73
CA PHE A 231 6.42 -7.18 9.89
C PHE A 231 7.22 -7.96 8.85
N LEU A 232 6.94 -9.25 8.69
CA LEU A 232 7.63 -10.08 7.70
C LEU A 232 7.30 -9.68 6.27
N GLY A 233 6.05 -9.31 6.01
CA GLY A 233 5.57 -8.99 4.66
C GLY A 233 5.95 -7.59 4.18
N VAL A 234 6.13 -6.60 5.06
CA VAL A 234 6.38 -5.21 4.68
C VAL A 234 7.81 -4.76 5.02
N PRO A 235 8.23 -4.55 6.28
CA PRO A 235 9.59 -4.13 6.54
C PRO A 235 10.65 -5.09 5.99
N VAL A 236 10.51 -6.38 6.26
CA VAL A 236 11.56 -7.35 5.88
C VAL A 236 11.60 -7.53 4.36
N LYS A 237 10.51 -7.98 3.74
CA LYS A 237 10.49 -8.23 2.31
C LYS A 237 10.59 -6.95 1.48
N GLY A 238 9.89 -5.88 1.90
CA GLY A 238 9.96 -4.60 1.21
C GLY A 238 11.39 -4.07 1.14
N THR A 239 12.09 -4.02 2.28
CA THR A 239 13.49 -3.58 2.30
C THR A 239 14.35 -4.42 1.35
N VAL A 240 14.22 -5.75 1.38
CA VAL A 240 15.02 -6.65 0.52
C VAL A 240 14.75 -6.42 -0.96
N VAL A 241 13.47 -6.32 -1.38
CA VAL A 241 13.11 -6.18 -2.80
C VAL A 241 13.53 -4.82 -3.37
N PHE A 242 13.25 -3.74 -2.65
CA PHE A 242 13.65 -2.40 -3.10
C PHE A 242 15.17 -2.23 -3.09
N PHE A 243 15.85 -2.77 -2.08
CA PHE A 243 17.32 -2.76 -2.02
C PHE A 243 17.95 -3.56 -3.18
N ALA A 244 17.36 -4.68 -3.57
CA ALA A 244 17.79 -5.43 -4.74
C ALA A 244 17.68 -4.59 -6.02
N GLY A 245 16.62 -3.79 -6.18
CA GLY A 245 16.50 -2.84 -7.29
C GLY A 245 17.63 -1.82 -7.34
N ALA A 246 18.08 -1.32 -6.19
CA ALA A 246 19.25 -0.44 -6.08
C ALA A 246 20.53 -1.17 -6.48
N LEU A 247 20.73 -2.41 -6.01
CA LEU A 247 21.88 -3.24 -6.40
C LEU A 247 21.91 -3.50 -7.90
N PHE A 248 20.77 -3.86 -8.50
CA PHE A 248 20.65 -4.10 -9.93
C PHE A 248 20.99 -2.86 -10.74
N ARG A 249 20.49 -1.68 -10.34
CA ARG A 249 20.78 -0.41 -11.00
C ARG A 249 22.27 -0.07 -10.96
N ILE A 250 22.92 -0.22 -9.80
CA ILE A 250 24.35 0.10 -9.63
C ILE A 250 25.23 -0.91 -10.37
N ALA A 251 24.90 -2.20 -10.32
CA ALA A 251 25.72 -3.25 -10.90
C ALA A 251 25.61 -3.33 -12.42
N ALA A 252 24.36 -3.28 -12.94
CA ALA A 252 24.05 -3.56 -14.33
C ALA A 252 23.44 -2.37 -15.09
N GLY A 253 23.30 -1.20 -14.46
CA GLY A 253 22.67 -0.03 -15.08
C GLY A 253 21.15 -0.15 -15.28
N ASN A 254 20.54 -1.24 -14.86
CA ASN A 254 19.13 -1.54 -15.05
C ASN A 254 18.53 -2.14 -13.75
N ALA A 255 17.40 -1.60 -13.29
CA ALA A 255 16.71 -2.10 -12.12
C ALA A 255 15.66 -3.20 -12.42
N ASP A 256 15.40 -3.48 -13.71
CA ASP A 256 14.43 -4.51 -14.10
C ASP A 256 15.06 -5.92 -13.98
N MET A 257 14.67 -6.64 -12.90
CA MET A 257 15.11 -8.01 -12.66
C MET A 257 14.78 -8.95 -13.83
N THR A 258 13.68 -8.72 -14.53
CA THR A 258 13.26 -9.60 -15.63
C THR A 258 14.13 -9.39 -16.87
N ALA A 259 14.49 -8.14 -17.17
CA ALA A 259 15.45 -7.84 -18.21
C ALA A 259 16.83 -8.47 -17.91
N LEU A 260 17.31 -8.37 -16.66
CA LEU A 260 18.57 -8.98 -16.25
C LEU A 260 18.60 -10.50 -16.42
N LEU A 261 17.51 -11.18 -16.08
CA LEU A 261 17.35 -12.64 -16.29
C LEU A 261 17.35 -13.00 -17.78
N ALA A 262 16.66 -12.21 -18.61
CA ALA A 262 16.63 -12.43 -20.05
C ALA A 262 18.03 -12.26 -20.68
N TYR A 263 18.77 -11.21 -20.32
CA TYR A 263 20.16 -11.00 -20.76
C TYR A 263 21.11 -12.11 -20.28
N ALA A 264 20.83 -12.72 -19.14
CA ALA A 264 21.59 -13.86 -18.62
C ALA A 264 21.28 -15.18 -19.32
N GLY A 265 20.47 -15.19 -20.39
CA GLY A 265 20.10 -16.38 -21.12
C GLY A 265 18.99 -17.20 -20.45
N LEU A 266 18.20 -16.59 -19.56
CA LEU A 266 17.10 -17.23 -18.83
C LEU A 266 15.73 -16.61 -19.17
N PRO A 267 15.35 -16.51 -20.47
CA PRO A 267 14.15 -15.80 -20.89
C PRO A 267 12.85 -16.39 -20.35
N SER A 268 12.75 -17.70 -20.22
CA SER A 268 11.56 -18.34 -19.64
C SER A 268 11.38 -18.00 -18.17
N MET A 269 12.46 -17.97 -17.39
CA MET A 269 12.44 -17.57 -15.98
C MET A 269 12.08 -16.09 -15.84
N ALA A 270 12.60 -15.24 -16.71
CA ALA A 270 12.26 -13.83 -16.79
C ALA A 270 10.77 -13.62 -17.03
N LEU A 271 10.19 -14.33 -18.02
CA LEU A 271 8.78 -14.24 -18.36
C LEU A 271 7.87 -14.70 -17.21
N ILE A 272 8.18 -15.84 -16.60
CA ILE A 272 7.46 -16.36 -15.45
C ILE A 272 7.50 -15.34 -14.31
N THR A 273 8.67 -14.81 -13.97
CA THR A 273 8.85 -13.84 -12.90
C THR A 273 8.08 -12.56 -13.15
N LEU A 274 8.11 -12.03 -14.38
CA LEU A 274 7.35 -10.85 -14.79
C LEU A 274 5.85 -11.04 -14.54
N ILE A 275 5.29 -12.12 -15.07
CA ILE A 275 3.87 -12.41 -14.97
C ILE A 275 3.46 -12.58 -13.51
N LEU A 276 4.19 -13.41 -12.75
CA LEU A 276 3.85 -13.72 -11.37
C LEU A 276 3.92 -12.49 -10.46
N SER A 277 4.95 -11.66 -10.60
CA SER A 277 5.15 -10.46 -9.78
C SER A 277 4.07 -9.39 -10.03
N ALA A 278 3.77 -9.12 -11.30
CA ALA A 278 2.73 -8.17 -11.66
C ALA A 278 1.34 -8.65 -11.25
N TRP A 279 1.07 -9.93 -11.41
CA TRP A 279 -0.23 -10.54 -11.13
C TRP A 279 -0.58 -10.50 -9.65
N THR A 280 0.32 -10.95 -8.76
CA THR A 280 0.08 -10.95 -7.31
C THR A 280 -0.19 -9.56 -6.77
N THR A 281 0.56 -8.58 -7.23
CA THR A 281 0.39 -7.18 -6.80
C THR A 281 -0.93 -6.60 -7.31
N ASN A 282 -1.26 -6.80 -8.57
CA ASN A 282 -2.49 -6.26 -9.15
C ASN A 282 -3.76 -6.93 -8.63
N MET A 283 -3.70 -8.20 -8.25
CA MET A 283 -4.80 -8.84 -7.53
C MET A 283 -5.17 -8.06 -6.25
N MET A 284 -4.17 -7.61 -5.50
CA MET A 284 -4.43 -6.85 -4.27
C MET A 284 -4.89 -5.42 -4.55
N ASN A 285 -4.30 -4.74 -5.54
CA ASN A 285 -4.75 -3.41 -5.97
C ASN A 285 -6.22 -3.44 -6.40
N ALA A 286 -6.60 -4.42 -7.22
CA ALA A 286 -7.98 -4.61 -7.64
C ALA A 286 -8.89 -4.95 -6.45
N TYR A 287 -8.44 -5.79 -5.51
CA TYR A 287 -9.22 -6.19 -4.35
C TYR A 287 -9.51 -4.98 -3.43
N SER A 288 -8.48 -4.25 -2.99
CA SER A 288 -8.65 -3.06 -2.15
C SER A 288 -9.40 -1.94 -2.87
N GLY A 289 -9.10 -1.72 -4.15
CA GLY A 289 -9.83 -0.77 -4.99
C GLY A 289 -11.32 -1.12 -5.10
N SER A 290 -11.64 -2.40 -5.29
CA SER A 290 -13.03 -2.86 -5.36
C SER A 290 -13.79 -2.67 -4.06
N LEU A 291 -13.16 -2.90 -2.91
CA LEU A 291 -13.74 -2.61 -1.59
C LEU A 291 -13.99 -1.11 -1.43
N ALA A 292 -13.01 -0.28 -1.76
CA ALA A 292 -13.12 1.16 -1.68
C ALA A 292 -14.22 1.70 -2.62
N VAL A 293 -14.24 1.28 -3.88
CA VAL A 293 -15.30 1.64 -4.85
C VAL A 293 -16.68 1.16 -4.38
N SER A 294 -16.77 -0.03 -3.78
CA SER A 294 -18.04 -0.53 -3.22
C SER A 294 -18.54 0.35 -2.07
N VAL A 295 -17.64 0.82 -1.20
CA VAL A 295 -17.98 1.75 -0.11
C VAL A 295 -18.37 3.12 -0.68
N LEU A 296 -17.62 3.63 -1.65
CA LEU A 296 -17.90 4.92 -2.33
C LEU A 296 -19.29 4.93 -2.97
N LEU A 297 -19.64 3.88 -3.70
CA LEU A 297 -20.93 3.76 -4.38
C LEU A 297 -22.08 3.37 -3.42
N GLY A 298 -21.77 2.99 -2.17
CA GLY A 298 -22.76 2.53 -1.20
C GLY A 298 -23.37 1.18 -1.54
N ILE A 299 -22.71 0.38 -2.36
CA ILE A 299 -23.11 -0.96 -2.75
C ILE A 299 -22.42 -1.99 -1.86
N GLY A 300 -23.16 -3.05 -1.47
CA GLY A 300 -22.60 -4.10 -0.62
C GLY A 300 -21.63 -5.03 -1.34
N GLU A 301 -20.92 -5.86 -0.56
CA GLU A 301 -19.95 -6.84 -1.06
C GLU A 301 -20.53 -7.83 -2.08
N ARG A 302 -21.85 -8.02 -2.12
CA ARG A 302 -22.54 -8.85 -3.14
C ARG A 302 -22.25 -8.42 -4.58
N ARG A 303 -21.90 -7.14 -4.82
CA ARG A 303 -21.56 -6.60 -6.14
C ARG A 303 -20.05 -6.45 -6.35
N PHE A 304 -19.23 -7.09 -5.52
CA PHE A 304 -17.75 -7.02 -5.59
C PHE A 304 -17.20 -7.28 -7.01
N LYS A 305 -17.73 -8.27 -7.71
CA LYS A 305 -17.28 -8.56 -9.10
C LYS A 305 -17.41 -7.36 -10.03
N ARG A 306 -18.51 -6.58 -9.90
CA ARG A 306 -18.72 -5.38 -10.73
C ARG A 306 -17.71 -4.28 -10.41
N THR A 307 -17.45 -4.06 -9.12
CA THR A 307 -16.45 -3.06 -8.71
C THR A 307 -15.03 -3.49 -9.03
N ALA A 308 -14.74 -4.80 -9.03
CA ALA A 308 -13.46 -5.34 -9.51
C ALA A 308 -13.25 -5.06 -11.00
N VAL A 309 -14.28 -5.22 -11.81
CA VAL A 309 -14.24 -4.87 -13.23
C VAL A 309 -14.01 -3.37 -13.43
N ILE A 310 -14.75 -2.52 -12.72
CA ILE A 310 -14.58 -1.05 -12.81
C ILE A 310 -13.13 -0.67 -12.44
N THR A 311 -12.62 -1.16 -11.30
CA THR A 311 -11.27 -0.87 -10.83
C THR A 311 -10.21 -1.33 -11.83
N GLY A 312 -10.32 -2.58 -12.31
CA GLY A 312 -9.35 -3.17 -13.23
C GLY A 312 -9.37 -2.53 -14.61
N LEU A 313 -10.56 -2.30 -15.20
CA LEU A 313 -10.67 -1.64 -16.52
C LEU A 313 -10.15 -0.20 -16.47
N THR A 314 -10.56 0.58 -15.46
CA THR A 314 -10.09 1.96 -15.32
C THR A 314 -8.59 2.00 -15.13
N GLY A 315 -8.02 1.12 -14.28
CA GLY A 315 -6.58 1.02 -14.09
C GLY A 315 -5.85 0.57 -15.36
N THR A 316 -6.39 -0.40 -16.11
CA THR A 316 -5.82 -0.84 -17.38
C THR A 316 -5.75 0.30 -18.40
N LEU A 317 -6.82 1.10 -18.53
CA LEU A 317 -6.87 2.26 -19.42
C LEU A 317 -5.85 3.33 -18.99
N LEU A 318 -5.73 3.62 -17.69
CA LEU A 318 -4.70 4.53 -17.18
C LEU A 318 -3.29 4.00 -17.48
N GLY A 319 -3.07 2.70 -17.34
CA GLY A 319 -1.82 2.04 -17.71
C GLY A 319 -1.47 2.26 -19.18
N ALA A 320 -2.40 1.97 -20.07
CA ALA A 320 -2.24 2.14 -21.51
C ALA A 320 -2.08 3.61 -21.92
N ALA A 321 -2.66 4.55 -21.16
CA ALA A 321 -2.50 5.98 -21.35
C ALA A 321 -1.16 6.54 -20.83
N GLY A 322 -0.29 5.71 -20.23
CA GLY A 322 1.07 6.10 -19.87
C GLY A 322 1.27 6.59 -18.43
N ILE A 323 0.46 6.18 -17.46
CA ILE A 323 0.61 6.57 -16.04
C ILE A 323 2.01 6.25 -15.48
N LEU A 324 2.70 5.25 -16.04
CA LEU A 324 4.05 4.87 -15.60
C LEU A 324 5.06 6.01 -15.75
N SER A 325 4.92 6.86 -16.77
CA SER A 325 5.78 8.03 -16.98
C SER A 325 5.59 9.12 -15.92
N LEU A 326 4.46 9.09 -15.19
CA LEU A 326 4.12 10.02 -14.13
C LEU A 326 4.40 9.44 -12.72
N LEU A 327 5.14 8.32 -12.63
CA LEU A 327 5.33 7.57 -11.37
C LEU A 327 5.87 8.45 -10.23
N SER A 328 6.87 9.29 -10.46
CA SER A 328 7.46 10.15 -9.42
C SER A 328 6.45 11.16 -8.87
N GLY A 329 5.69 11.82 -9.72
CA GLY A 329 4.61 12.73 -9.33
C GLY A 329 3.49 12.00 -8.58
N PHE A 330 3.12 10.80 -9.03
CA PHE A 330 2.15 9.95 -8.38
C PHE A 330 2.59 9.57 -6.95
N LEU A 331 3.86 9.15 -6.76
CA LEU A 331 4.41 8.84 -5.43
C LEU A 331 4.41 10.05 -4.50
N SER A 332 4.76 11.23 -5.01
CA SER A 332 4.72 12.47 -4.24
C SER A 332 3.30 12.82 -3.77
N LEU A 333 2.33 12.68 -4.66
CA LEU A 333 0.91 12.88 -4.33
C LEU A 333 0.44 11.89 -3.26
N LEU A 334 0.80 10.61 -3.40
CA LEU A 334 0.43 9.57 -2.45
C LEU A 334 1.03 9.81 -1.06
N SER A 335 2.29 10.24 -0.99
CA SER A 335 2.97 10.53 0.28
C SER A 335 2.30 11.67 1.06
N SER A 336 1.62 12.58 0.37
CA SER A 336 0.96 13.73 0.99
C SER A 336 -0.51 13.47 1.35
N LEU A 337 -1.27 12.80 0.48
CA LEU A 337 -2.73 12.68 0.64
C LEU A 337 -3.17 11.42 1.39
N VAL A 338 -2.43 10.31 1.27
CA VAL A 338 -2.91 9.02 1.80
C VAL A 338 -2.63 8.84 3.30
N PRO A 339 -1.42 9.11 3.83
CA PRO A 339 -1.11 8.89 5.24
C PRO A 339 -2.00 9.66 6.23
N PRO A 340 -2.47 10.89 5.96
CA PRO A 340 -3.37 11.61 6.87
C PRO A 340 -4.71 10.88 7.12
N ILE A 341 -5.17 10.02 6.18
CA ILE A 341 -6.34 9.15 6.42
C ILE A 341 -6.08 8.24 7.62
N ALA A 342 -4.91 7.58 7.65
CA ALA A 342 -4.51 6.75 8.79
C ALA A 342 -4.41 7.59 10.06
N GLY A 343 -3.91 8.82 9.98
CA GLY A 343 -3.86 9.76 11.12
C GLY A 343 -5.23 9.98 11.76
N VAL A 344 -6.27 10.23 10.97
CA VAL A 344 -7.65 10.40 11.48
C VAL A 344 -8.19 9.11 12.09
N VAL A 345 -7.98 7.98 11.44
CA VAL A 345 -8.45 6.66 11.92
C VAL A 345 -7.77 6.29 13.24
N ILE A 346 -6.45 6.49 13.34
CA ILE A 346 -5.68 6.26 14.56
C ILE A 346 -6.12 7.24 15.67
N GLY A 347 -6.31 8.52 15.35
CA GLY A 347 -6.79 9.54 16.29
C GLY A 347 -8.16 9.18 16.88
N ALA A 348 -9.08 8.69 16.04
CA ALA A 348 -10.40 8.22 16.49
C ALA A 348 -10.29 7.01 17.43
N TRP A 349 -9.45 6.05 17.08
CA TRP A 349 -9.17 4.88 17.91
C TRP A 349 -8.55 5.23 19.25
N LEU A 350 -7.55 6.12 19.28
CA LEU A 350 -6.94 6.61 20.52
C LEU A 350 -7.95 7.36 21.40
N ALA A 351 -8.75 8.26 20.81
CA ALA A 351 -9.81 8.96 21.52
C ALA A 351 -10.83 8.00 22.15
N ARG A 352 -11.16 6.89 21.44
CA ARG A 352 -12.03 5.82 21.97
C ARG A 352 -11.39 5.08 23.13
N ILE A 353 -10.11 4.70 23.07
CA ILE A 353 -9.39 4.01 24.15
C ILE A 353 -9.32 4.89 25.40
N LEU A 354 -8.96 6.16 25.24
CA LEU A 354 -8.86 7.11 26.35
C LEU A 354 -10.22 7.32 27.03
N ARG A 355 -11.29 7.37 26.28
CA ARG A 355 -12.67 7.46 26.83
C ARG A 355 -13.03 6.25 27.69
N ARG A 356 -12.76 5.04 27.20
CA ARG A 356 -13.05 3.80 27.93
C ARG A 356 -12.32 3.68 29.25
N ARG A 357 -11.06 4.19 29.29
CA ARG A 357 -10.29 4.20 30.53
C ARG A 357 -10.86 5.16 31.58
N ARG A 358 -11.61 6.20 31.17
CA ARG A 358 -12.20 7.23 32.04
C ARG A 358 -13.67 7.02 32.37
N ALA A 359 -14.39 6.20 31.61
CA ALA A 359 -15.79 5.95 31.85
C ALA A 359 -15.97 4.96 33.01
N PRO A 360 -16.86 5.24 33.98
CA PRO A 360 -17.31 4.24 34.93
C PRO A 360 -17.94 3.07 34.19
N LYS A 361 -17.89 1.87 34.76
CA LYS A 361 -18.35 0.59 34.15
C LYS A 361 -19.86 0.53 33.83
N THR A 362 -20.60 1.61 34.05
CA THR A 362 -22.02 1.77 33.77
C THR A 362 -22.22 2.30 32.34
N GLY A 363 -22.90 1.51 31.53
CA GLY A 363 -23.05 1.64 30.08
C GLY A 363 -23.76 2.91 29.60
N ALA A 364 -23.00 3.91 29.21
CA ALA A 364 -23.47 4.95 28.30
C ALA A 364 -23.02 4.63 26.88
N ALA A 365 -23.94 4.09 26.06
CA ALA A 365 -23.75 3.91 24.62
C ALA A 365 -23.71 5.29 23.97
N GLY A 366 -22.57 5.64 23.32
CA GLY A 366 -22.48 6.83 22.49
C GLY A 366 -23.39 6.72 21.25
N PHE A 367 -23.74 7.87 20.67
CA PHE A 367 -24.60 7.98 19.49
C PHE A 367 -23.95 7.26 18.28
N GLY A 368 -24.53 6.12 17.88
CA GLY A 368 -24.08 5.31 16.75
C GLY A 368 -24.18 3.80 17.00
N ILE A 369 -24.05 3.02 15.93
CA ILE A 369 -24.09 1.55 16.00
C ILE A 369 -22.73 1.04 16.50
N SER A 370 -22.70 0.45 17.71
CA SER A 370 -21.49 -0.18 18.26
C SER A 370 -21.27 -1.57 17.64
N ILE A 371 -20.04 -1.86 17.20
CA ILE A 371 -19.68 -3.11 16.54
C ILE A 371 -18.46 -3.73 17.22
N GLY A 372 -18.58 -5.03 17.56
CA GLY A 372 -17.50 -5.84 18.10
C GLY A 372 -17.10 -5.52 19.54
N THR A 373 -16.15 -6.28 20.08
CA THR A 373 -15.68 -6.21 21.47
C THR A 373 -14.95 -4.89 21.79
N GLY A 374 -14.54 -4.15 20.75
CA GLY A 374 -13.76 -2.91 20.85
C GLY A 374 -14.57 -1.61 20.89
N GLY A 375 -15.94 -1.62 20.87
CA GLY A 375 -16.80 -0.42 20.87
C GLY A 375 -16.58 0.53 19.71
N PHE A 376 -16.22 -0.02 18.55
CA PHE A 376 -16.17 0.71 17.29
C PHE A 376 -17.57 1.28 16.97
N THR A 377 -17.64 2.52 16.52
CA THR A 377 -18.90 3.22 16.29
C THR A 377 -18.97 3.76 14.87
N LEU A 378 -20.01 3.38 14.11
CA LEU A 378 -20.34 4.01 12.84
C LEU A 378 -21.09 5.32 13.12
N ARG A 379 -20.45 6.46 12.87
CA ARG A 379 -21.07 7.78 13.03
C ARG A 379 -21.86 8.13 11.79
N PRO A 380 -23.14 8.52 11.89
CA PRO A 380 -23.92 8.94 10.73
C PRO A 380 -23.41 10.27 10.17
N GLY A 381 -23.64 10.51 8.88
CA GLY A 381 -23.29 11.76 8.21
C GLY A 381 -21.80 12.00 8.06
N PHE A 382 -21.41 13.27 7.97
CA PHE A 382 -20.04 13.75 8.05
C PHE A 382 -19.65 14.04 9.50
N HIS A 383 -18.41 13.70 9.87
CA HIS A 383 -17.84 14.06 11.16
C HIS A 383 -16.78 15.14 10.95
N LEU A 384 -17.15 16.39 11.18
CA LEU A 384 -16.33 17.58 10.92
C LEU A 384 -14.93 17.51 11.57
N PRO A 385 -14.76 17.11 12.85
CA PRO A 385 -13.44 16.94 13.44
C PRO A 385 -12.49 16.07 12.60
N GLY A 386 -13.00 14.99 12.03
CA GLY A 386 -12.20 14.10 11.19
C GLY A 386 -11.86 14.70 9.83
N LEU A 387 -12.80 15.41 9.21
CA LEU A 387 -12.56 16.05 7.92
C LEU A 387 -11.57 17.19 8.02
N ILE A 388 -11.69 18.05 9.05
CA ILE A 388 -10.75 19.14 9.32
C ILE A 388 -9.37 18.56 9.62
N ALA A 389 -9.29 17.52 10.46
CA ALA A 389 -8.03 16.87 10.80
C ALA A 389 -7.36 16.26 9.56
N TYR A 390 -8.13 15.63 8.68
CA TYR A 390 -7.63 15.14 7.40
C TYR A 390 -7.10 16.27 6.52
N GLY A 391 -7.89 17.33 6.31
CA GLY A 391 -7.51 18.46 5.46
C GLY A 391 -6.23 19.17 5.94
N LEU A 392 -6.13 19.45 7.25
CA LEU A 392 -4.93 20.05 7.84
C LEU A 392 -3.72 19.10 7.80
N GLY A 393 -3.92 17.80 8.01
CA GLY A 393 -2.87 16.80 7.87
C GLY A 393 -2.35 16.71 6.43
N ALA A 394 -3.23 16.67 5.43
CA ALA A 394 -2.87 16.63 4.03
C ALA A 394 -2.17 17.92 3.57
N LEU A 395 -2.67 19.08 3.99
CA LEU A 395 -2.07 20.39 3.71
C LEU A 395 -0.65 20.47 4.33
N THR A 396 -0.48 20.00 5.56
CA THR A 396 0.84 19.97 6.23
C THR A 396 1.80 19.06 5.48
N ALA A 397 1.38 17.84 5.12
CA ALA A 397 2.21 16.93 4.35
C ALA A 397 2.64 17.54 3.00
N TRP A 398 1.70 18.17 2.29
CA TRP A 398 1.99 18.81 1.02
C TRP A 398 2.96 19.99 1.16
N ARG A 399 2.76 20.88 2.13
CA ARG A 399 3.60 22.08 2.36
C ARG A 399 5.00 21.72 2.86
N THR A 400 5.16 20.70 3.69
CA THR A 400 6.45 20.30 4.24
C THR A 400 7.34 19.56 3.23
N GLY A 401 6.81 19.17 2.08
CA GLY A 401 7.58 18.60 0.97
C GLY A 401 8.58 19.59 0.33
N GLY A 402 8.39 20.89 0.49
CA GLY A 402 9.22 21.91 -0.14
C GLY A 402 9.84 22.97 0.77
N ALA A 403 9.30 23.22 1.95
CA ALA A 403 9.60 24.48 2.66
C ALA A 403 9.90 24.38 4.16
N LEU A 404 9.59 23.29 4.84
CA LEU A 404 9.75 23.19 6.30
C LEU A 404 10.47 21.90 6.70
N PRO A 405 11.68 21.98 7.28
CA PRO A 405 12.45 20.82 7.71
C PRO A 405 11.98 20.37 9.10
N PHE A 406 10.75 19.84 9.22
CA PHE A 406 10.34 19.25 10.50
C PHE A 406 10.66 17.74 10.47
N LEU A 407 9.75 16.91 10.06
CA LEU A 407 9.97 15.49 9.75
C LEU A 407 9.74 15.28 8.25
N ILE A 408 9.56 14.05 7.82
CA ILE A 408 9.17 13.79 6.43
C ILE A 408 7.67 14.10 6.23
N PRO A 409 7.26 14.56 5.02
CA PRO A 409 5.88 14.96 4.72
C PRO A 409 4.79 13.99 5.19
N PRO A 410 4.86 12.66 4.91
CA PRO A 410 3.81 11.74 5.34
C PRO A 410 3.68 11.62 6.86
N VAL A 411 4.78 11.68 7.61
CA VAL A 411 4.76 11.61 9.08
C VAL A 411 4.17 12.89 9.67
N ASN A 412 4.53 14.05 9.12
CA ASN A 412 3.96 15.33 9.53
C ASN A 412 2.44 15.32 9.35
N GLY A 413 1.95 14.82 8.21
CA GLY A 413 0.53 14.70 7.93
C GLY A 413 -0.21 13.78 8.91
N ILE A 414 0.37 12.63 9.25
CA ILE A 414 -0.20 11.70 10.24
C ILE A 414 -0.28 12.35 11.62
N ILE A 415 0.83 12.94 12.10
CA ILE A 415 0.91 13.55 13.44
C ILE A 415 -0.10 14.69 13.57
N VAL A 416 -0.15 15.58 12.58
CA VAL A 416 -1.10 16.72 12.59
C VAL A 416 -2.53 16.20 12.55
N ALA A 417 -2.85 15.22 11.71
CA ALA A 417 -4.18 14.63 11.66
C ALA A 417 -4.60 14.00 12.99
N ILE A 418 -3.71 13.26 13.68
CA ILE A 418 -3.97 12.70 15.01
C ILE A 418 -4.23 13.82 16.02
N ALA A 419 -3.31 14.81 16.12
CA ALA A 419 -3.38 15.87 17.11
C ALA A 419 -4.63 16.73 16.95
N VAL A 420 -4.89 17.19 15.72
CA VAL A 420 -6.09 18.00 15.40
C VAL A 420 -7.37 17.22 15.67
N TYR A 421 -7.42 15.93 15.28
CA TYR A 421 -8.59 15.10 15.57
C TYR A 421 -8.88 15.00 17.06
N MET A 422 -7.85 14.70 17.86
CA MET A 422 -8.03 14.53 19.30
C MET A 422 -8.48 15.82 20.00
N VAL A 423 -7.94 16.96 19.58
CA VAL A 423 -8.33 18.28 20.12
C VAL A 423 -9.77 18.59 19.74
N LEU A 424 -10.11 18.53 18.44
CA LEU A 424 -11.45 18.86 17.96
C LEU A 424 -12.52 17.91 18.51
N GLU A 425 -12.25 16.61 18.58
CA GLU A 425 -13.18 15.63 19.16
C GLU A 425 -13.51 15.96 20.63
N LYS A 426 -12.51 16.40 21.42
CA LYS A 426 -12.72 16.82 22.81
C LYS A 426 -13.59 18.08 22.90
N LEU A 427 -13.35 19.08 22.03
CA LEU A 427 -14.12 20.32 22.00
C LEU A 427 -15.57 20.08 21.55
N PHE A 428 -15.78 19.32 20.50
CA PHE A 428 -17.11 18.99 19.98
C PHE A 428 -17.99 18.26 21.01
N ARG A 429 -17.37 17.37 21.80
CA ARG A 429 -18.11 16.67 22.86
C ARG A 429 -18.51 17.60 23.99
N ARG A 430 -17.57 18.44 24.46
CA ARG A 430 -17.87 19.39 25.55
C ARG A 430 -19.01 20.33 25.19
N ASN A 431 -19.09 20.75 23.92
CA ASN A 431 -20.19 21.59 23.47
C ASN A 431 -21.52 20.83 23.40
N ARG A 432 -21.53 19.55 23.02
CA ARG A 432 -22.75 18.72 23.04
C ARG A 432 -23.26 18.46 24.46
N GLU A 433 -22.38 18.19 25.41
CA GLU A 433 -22.76 17.99 26.81
C GLU A 433 -23.42 19.23 27.37
N LYS A 434 -22.88 20.45 27.10
CA LYS A 434 -23.48 21.74 27.51
C LYS A 434 -24.80 22.10 26.80
N SER A 435 -25.09 21.56 25.63
CA SER A 435 -26.34 21.82 24.91
C SER A 435 -27.48 20.88 25.33
N HIS A 436 -27.22 19.91 26.21
CA HIS A 436 -28.17 18.97 26.78
C HIS A 436 -28.39 19.22 28.30
N GLU A 437 -27.61 20.12 28.92
CA GLU A 437 -27.89 20.76 30.21
C GLU A 437 -28.74 22.02 30.03
#